data_3c16e66e0fb4eed2c48f3b532c997b14
#
_entry.id   3c16e66e0fb4eed2c48f3b532c997b14
#
_cell.length_a   1.000
_cell.length_b   1.000
_cell.length_c   1.000
_cell.angle_alpha   90.00
_cell.angle_beta   90.00
_cell.angle_gamma   90.00
#
_symmetry.space_group_name_H-M   'P 1'
#
loop_
_entity.id
_entity.type
_entity.pdbx_description
1 polymer ?
#
loop_
_entity_poly.entity_id
_entity_poly.type
_entity_poly.pdbx_seq_one_letter_code
_entity_poly.pdbx_strand_id
1 'polypeptide(L)'
;GNGAGKSTLGKRLAADLGWTFRDIEEYYFPINDTDYNYSEARTKEEVSELLLADMKEHENFVLASVKGEFGSEVSKLCTYAILIEVPKKLRMEQVRQRSNQKFGDRMLPGGDLYEKEELFFDMVEKRPEDYTTKWLGTVDMPIIRVNGTCAVEANIVKIKESLRGE
;
A
#
# COMPACT_ATOMS: atom_id res chain seq x y z
N GLY A 1 5.56 -0.76 4.52
CA GLY A 1 6.29 -1.26 3.35
C GLY A 1 5.51 -2.33 2.60
N ASN A 2 6.09 -2.88 1.52
CA ASN A 2 5.49 -4.02 0.79
C ASN A 2 5.31 -5.21 1.73
N GLY A 3 4.27 -6.02 1.52
CA GLY A 3 3.98 -7.17 2.37
C GLY A 3 3.48 -6.86 3.79
N ALA A 4 3.10 -5.62 4.10
CA ALA A 4 2.63 -5.26 5.45
C ALA A 4 1.11 -5.45 5.66
N GLY A 5 0.38 -5.98 4.68
CA GLY A 5 -1.07 -6.18 4.79
C GLY A 5 -1.91 -4.91 4.61
N LYS A 6 -1.36 -3.84 3.99
CA LYS A 6 -2.05 -2.55 3.80
C LYS A 6 -3.39 -2.68 3.09
N SER A 7 -3.41 -3.36 1.95
CA SER A 7 -4.64 -3.51 1.15
C SER A 7 -5.69 -4.34 1.89
N THR A 8 -5.28 -5.37 2.63
CA THR A 8 -6.20 -6.19 3.45
C THR A 8 -6.82 -5.38 4.59
N LEU A 9 -5.99 -4.68 5.38
CA LEU A 9 -6.45 -3.84 6.46
C LEU A 9 -7.28 -2.66 5.94
N GLY A 10 -6.81 -2.00 4.86
CA GLY A 10 -7.47 -0.84 4.27
C GLY A 10 -8.85 -1.16 3.71
N LYS A 11 -9.00 -2.26 2.97
CA LYS A 11 -10.29 -2.73 2.45
C LYS A 11 -11.27 -3.01 3.59
N ARG A 12 -10.82 -3.69 4.64
CA ARG A 12 -11.67 -3.99 5.78
C ARG A 12 -12.06 -2.74 6.56
N LEU A 13 -11.12 -1.83 6.81
CA LEU A 13 -11.39 -0.56 7.48
C LEU A 13 -12.39 0.29 6.70
N ALA A 14 -12.20 0.42 5.39
CA ALA A 14 -13.11 1.16 4.53
C ALA A 14 -14.52 0.56 4.54
N ALA A 15 -14.66 -0.76 4.46
CA ALA A 15 -15.94 -1.45 4.55
C ALA A 15 -16.63 -1.21 5.91
N ASP A 16 -15.89 -1.28 7.01
CA ASP A 16 -16.41 -1.05 8.36
C ASP A 16 -16.84 0.41 8.62
N LEU A 17 -16.24 1.37 7.90
CA LEU A 17 -16.56 2.80 8.01
C LEU A 17 -17.57 3.27 6.94
N GLY A 18 -17.89 2.46 5.94
CA GLY A 18 -18.68 2.87 4.78
C GLY A 18 -17.93 3.85 3.85
N TRP A 19 -16.59 3.78 3.81
CA TRP A 19 -15.72 4.68 3.05
C TRP A 19 -15.21 4.01 1.77
N THR A 20 -14.75 4.82 0.83
CA THR A 20 -14.14 4.33 -0.42
C THR A 20 -12.72 3.82 -0.15
N PHE A 21 -12.40 2.61 -0.64
CA PHE A 21 -11.03 2.08 -0.62
C PHE A 21 -10.34 2.33 -1.95
N ARG A 22 -9.06 2.71 -1.89
CA ARG A 22 -8.16 2.83 -3.05
C ARG A 22 -6.81 2.21 -2.74
N ASP A 23 -6.25 1.53 -3.73
CA ASP A 23 -4.87 1.05 -3.68
C ASP A 23 -4.02 1.82 -4.69
N ILE A 24 -2.90 2.35 -4.26
CA ILE A 24 -2.02 3.14 -5.13
C ILE A 24 -1.50 2.33 -6.33
N GLU A 25 -1.41 1.01 -6.21
CA GLU A 25 -1.01 0.15 -7.31
C GLU A 25 -1.97 0.26 -8.51
N GLU A 26 -3.27 0.51 -8.28
CA GLU A 26 -4.28 0.69 -9.33
C GLU A 26 -4.06 1.98 -10.15
N TYR A 27 -3.46 2.99 -9.55
CA TYR A 27 -3.10 4.24 -10.25
C TYR A 27 -1.79 4.10 -11.02
N TYR A 28 -0.78 3.42 -10.44
CA TYR A 28 0.48 3.19 -11.14
C TYR A 28 0.34 2.23 -12.31
N PHE A 29 -0.44 1.17 -12.14
CA PHE A 29 -0.55 0.08 -13.10
C PHE A 29 -2.00 -0.06 -13.56
N PRO A 30 -2.37 0.59 -14.70
CA PRO A 30 -3.70 0.40 -15.26
C PRO A 30 -3.94 -1.09 -15.56
N ILE A 31 -5.16 -1.53 -15.36
CA ILE A 31 -5.58 -2.88 -15.76
C ILE A 31 -5.55 -2.91 -17.29
N ASN A 32 -4.49 -3.46 -17.84
CA ASN A 32 -4.36 -3.73 -19.26
C ASN A 32 -4.67 -5.20 -19.50
N ASP A 33 -5.16 -5.55 -20.70
CA ASP A 33 -5.40 -6.94 -21.12
C ASP A 33 -4.12 -7.79 -21.25
N THR A 34 -3.01 -7.33 -20.66
CA THR A 34 -1.73 -8.03 -20.64
C THR A 34 -1.64 -8.95 -19.43
N ASP A 35 -1.08 -10.14 -19.61
CA ASP A 35 -0.86 -11.15 -18.57
C ASP A 35 0.00 -10.67 -17.37
N TYR A 36 0.64 -9.51 -17.51
CA TYR A 36 1.49 -8.92 -16.48
C TYR A 36 1.26 -7.40 -16.34
N ASN A 37 0.36 -7.03 -15.42
CA ASN A 37 -0.09 -5.64 -15.19
C ASN A 37 1.00 -4.66 -14.72
N TYR A 38 2.22 -5.14 -14.42
CA TYR A 38 3.32 -4.29 -13.94
C TYR A 38 4.29 -3.85 -15.03
N SER A 39 3.97 -4.10 -16.31
CA SER A 39 4.86 -3.80 -17.44
C SER A 39 4.96 -2.32 -17.76
N GLU A 40 3.89 -1.57 -17.56
CA GLU A 40 3.80 -0.14 -17.90
C GLU A 40 3.29 0.65 -16.69
N ALA A 41 4.22 1.27 -15.96
CA ALA A 41 3.88 2.14 -14.84
C ALA A 41 3.67 3.57 -15.34
N ARG A 42 2.60 4.23 -14.86
CA ARG A 42 2.44 5.68 -14.99
C ARG A 42 3.53 6.43 -14.23
N THR A 43 3.82 7.64 -14.65
CA THR A 43 4.70 8.55 -13.92
C THR A 43 4.10 8.95 -12.57
N LYS A 44 4.92 9.44 -11.66
CA LYS A 44 4.46 9.93 -10.35
C LYS A 44 3.50 11.11 -10.50
N GLU A 45 3.75 11.97 -11.48
CA GLU A 45 2.96 13.15 -11.80
C GLU A 45 1.55 12.73 -12.25
N GLU A 46 1.44 11.83 -13.22
CA GLU A 46 0.16 11.28 -13.68
C GLU A 46 -0.62 10.61 -12.55
N VAL A 47 0.06 9.83 -11.71
CA VAL A 47 -0.56 9.18 -10.54
C VAL A 47 -1.07 10.23 -9.55
N SER A 48 -0.31 11.30 -9.29
CA SER A 48 -0.72 12.37 -8.37
C SER A 48 -1.95 13.12 -8.86
N GLU A 49 -2.03 13.40 -10.17
CA GLU A 49 -3.19 14.06 -10.79
C GLU A 49 -4.45 13.19 -10.72
N LEU A 50 -4.34 11.92 -11.11
CA LEU A 50 -5.45 10.96 -11.08
C LEU A 50 -5.94 10.73 -9.65
N LEU A 51 -5.01 10.55 -8.70
CA LEU A 51 -5.34 10.37 -7.30
C LEU A 51 -6.03 11.59 -6.72
N LEU A 52 -5.54 12.80 -7.01
CA LEU A 52 -6.14 14.04 -6.54
C LEU A 52 -7.56 14.24 -7.08
N ALA A 53 -7.79 13.92 -8.35
CA ALA A 53 -9.11 13.99 -8.97
C ALA A 53 -10.09 13.04 -8.28
N ASP A 54 -9.71 11.76 -8.12
CA ASP A 54 -10.55 10.73 -7.48
C ASP A 54 -10.83 11.05 -6.01
N MET A 55 -9.82 11.51 -5.25
CA MET A 55 -10.00 11.88 -3.83
C MET A 55 -10.95 13.07 -3.64
N LYS A 56 -11.03 14.00 -4.59
CA LYS A 56 -11.98 15.13 -4.56
C LYS A 56 -13.43 14.70 -4.82
N GLU A 57 -13.64 13.58 -5.48
CA GLU A 57 -14.98 13.04 -5.75
C GLU A 57 -15.56 12.27 -4.55
N HIS A 58 -14.72 11.95 -3.56
CA HIS A 58 -15.10 11.13 -2.42
C HIS A 58 -14.95 11.92 -1.12
N GLU A 59 -16.02 12.03 -0.33
CA GLU A 59 -15.99 12.70 0.98
C GLU A 59 -15.03 12.00 1.94
N ASN A 60 -15.02 10.67 1.93
CA ASN A 60 -14.20 9.84 2.81
C ASN A 60 -13.57 8.68 2.05
N PHE A 61 -12.27 8.45 2.26
CA PHE A 61 -11.53 7.38 1.60
C PHE A 61 -10.44 6.79 2.49
N VAL A 62 -10.04 5.58 2.15
CA VAL A 62 -8.86 4.89 2.70
C VAL A 62 -7.92 4.59 1.54
N LEU A 63 -6.73 5.19 1.55
CA LEU A 63 -5.68 4.95 0.55
C LEU A 63 -4.62 4.00 1.09
N ALA A 64 -4.41 2.87 0.43
CA ALA A 64 -3.28 1.98 0.69
C ALA A 64 -2.08 2.35 -0.17
N SER A 65 -0.97 2.73 0.46
CA SER A 65 0.28 3.07 -0.23
C SER A 65 1.52 2.67 0.57
N VAL A 66 2.66 2.52 -0.11
CA VAL A 66 3.97 2.33 0.56
C VAL A 66 4.51 3.66 1.06
N LYS A 67 4.27 4.74 0.31
CA LYS A 67 4.60 6.13 0.63
C LYS A 67 3.40 7.01 0.32
N GLY A 68 3.40 8.23 0.85
CA GLY A 68 2.36 9.23 0.59
C GLY A 68 2.88 10.48 -0.12
N GLU A 69 4.01 10.41 -0.81
CA GLU A 69 4.66 11.55 -1.49
C GLU A 69 3.98 11.85 -2.85
N PHE A 70 2.70 12.22 -2.84
CA PHE A 70 1.91 12.55 -4.03
C PHE A 70 1.62 14.05 -4.16
N GLY A 71 2.45 14.89 -3.54
CA GLY A 71 2.30 16.35 -3.54
C GLY A 71 1.48 16.88 -2.35
N SER A 72 1.60 18.19 -2.13
CA SER A 72 0.98 18.87 -0.98
C SER A 72 -0.55 18.84 -1.04
N GLU A 73 -1.13 18.89 -2.24
CA GLU A 73 -2.59 18.89 -2.40
C GLU A 73 -3.22 17.56 -1.96
N VAL A 74 -2.59 16.43 -2.33
CA VAL A 74 -3.01 15.11 -1.88
C VAL A 74 -2.84 14.99 -0.36
N SER A 75 -1.70 15.46 0.19
CA SER A 75 -1.44 15.41 1.64
C SER A 75 -2.44 16.21 2.45
N LYS A 76 -2.93 17.35 1.96
CA LYS A 76 -3.96 18.18 2.62
C LYS A 76 -5.32 17.50 2.72
N LEU A 77 -5.63 16.55 1.85
CA LEU A 77 -6.87 15.77 1.89
C LEU A 77 -6.80 14.59 2.87
N CYS A 78 -5.61 14.23 3.32
CA CYS A 78 -5.42 13.15 4.28
C CYS A 78 -5.50 13.70 5.72
N THR A 79 -6.36 13.13 6.53
CA THR A 79 -6.54 13.54 7.96
C THR A 79 -5.70 12.69 8.90
N TYR A 80 -5.42 11.45 8.56
CA TYR A 80 -4.62 10.51 9.36
C TYR A 80 -3.69 9.67 8.49
N ALA A 81 -2.55 9.30 9.05
CA ALA A 81 -1.70 8.24 8.50
C ALA A 81 -1.76 7.00 9.40
N ILE A 82 -1.98 5.83 8.82
CA ILE A 82 -1.94 4.56 9.54
C ILE A 82 -0.66 3.83 9.17
N LEU A 83 0.25 3.68 10.12
CA LEU A 83 1.50 2.93 9.94
C LEU A 83 1.33 1.50 10.43
N ILE A 84 1.44 0.54 9.51
CA ILE A 84 1.43 -0.89 9.82
C ILE A 84 2.88 -1.35 9.99
N GLU A 85 3.23 -1.73 11.21
CA GLU A 85 4.56 -2.20 11.58
C GLU A 85 4.62 -3.73 11.51
N VAL A 86 5.49 -4.25 10.64
CA VAL A 86 5.74 -5.69 10.45
C VAL A 86 7.24 -5.89 10.31
N PRO A 87 7.85 -6.87 10.99
CA PRO A 87 9.24 -7.21 10.80
C PRO A 87 9.60 -7.47 9.34
N LYS A 88 10.75 -6.98 8.89
CA LYS A 88 11.18 -7.07 7.48
C LYS A 88 11.13 -8.50 6.94
N LYS A 89 11.60 -9.47 7.73
CA LYS A 89 11.58 -10.89 7.36
C LYS A 89 10.17 -11.36 7.01
N LEU A 90 9.19 -11.12 7.88
CA LEU A 90 7.78 -11.51 7.64
C LEU A 90 7.20 -10.80 6.42
N ARG A 91 7.53 -9.52 6.21
CA ARG A 91 7.09 -8.79 5.01
C ARG A 91 7.62 -9.43 3.73
N MET A 92 8.89 -9.84 3.71
CA MET A 92 9.49 -10.49 2.54
C MET A 92 8.87 -11.86 2.26
N GLU A 93 8.61 -12.65 3.31
CA GLU A 93 7.88 -13.91 3.19
C GLU A 93 6.49 -13.70 2.59
N GLN A 94 5.74 -12.71 3.05
CA GLN A 94 4.41 -12.37 2.53
C GLN A 94 4.46 -11.87 1.08
N VAL A 95 5.48 -11.10 0.69
CA VAL A 95 5.67 -10.65 -0.69
C VAL A 95 5.90 -11.86 -1.61
N ARG A 96 6.82 -12.76 -1.25
CA ARG A 96 7.11 -13.97 -2.04
C ARG A 96 5.89 -14.89 -2.14
N GLN A 97 5.18 -15.10 -1.03
CA GLN A 97 3.98 -15.92 -1.01
C GLN A 97 2.88 -15.34 -1.93
N ARG A 98 2.66 -14.02 -1.89
CA ARG A 98 1.68 -13.35 -2.76
C ARG A 98 2.04 -13.51 -4.24
N SER A 99 3.30 -13.32 -4.60
CA SER A 99 3.77 -13.51 -5.97
C SER A 99 3.59 -14.97 -6.42
N ASN A 100 3.92 -15.93 -5.57
CA ASN A 100 3.71 -17.34 -5.89
C ASN A 100 2.22 -17.67 -6.09
N GLN A 101 1.34 -17.18 -5.24
CA GLN A 101 -0.11 -17.37 -5.40
C GLN A 101 -0.65 -16.74 -6.69
N LYS A 102 -0.07 -15.62 -7.12
CA LYS A 102 -0.52 -14.88 -8.31
C LYS A 102 0.02 -15.48 -9.61
N PHE A 103 1.27 -15.90 -9.63
CA PHE A 103 1.99 -16.26 -10.86
C PHE A 103 2.36 -17.75 -10.95
N GLY A 104 2.32 -18.49 -9.82
CA GLY A 104 2.59 -19.92 -9.79
C GLY A 104 3.94 -20.29 -10.39
N ASP A 105 3.94 -21.29 -11.27
CA ASP A 105 5.16 -21.84 -11.90
C ASP A 105 5.88 -20.83 -12.82
N ARG A 106 5.19 -19.77 -13.28
CA ARG A 106 5.80 -18.72 -14.12
C ARG A 106 6.93 -17.96 -13.42
N MET A 107 6.95 -17.92 -12.08
CA MET A 107 8.00 -17.29 -11.30
C MET A 107 9.09 -18.26 -10.79
N LEU A 108 9.00 -19.53 -11.11
CA LEU A 108 10.02 -20.52 -10.79
C LEU A 108 11.18 -20.48 -11.81
N PRO A 109 12.36 -21.04 -11.50
CA PRO A 109 13.49 -21.12 -12.43
C PRO A 109 13.06 -21.71 -13.79
N GLY A 110 13.26 -20.95 -14.88
CA GLY A 110 12.81 -21.30 -16.22
C GLY A 110 11.44 -20.74 -16.60
N GLY A 111 10.69 -20.17 -15.69
CA GLY A 111 9.44 -19.44 -15.98
C GLY A 111 9.68 -18.06 -16.58
N ASP A 112 8.73 -17.56 -17.34
CA ASP A 112 8.80 -16.27 -18.06
C ASP A 112 8.83 -15.04 -17.16
N LEU A 113 8.38 -15.16 -15.90
CA LEU A 113 8.40 -14.10 -14.90
C LEU A 113 9.52 -14.24 -13.85
N TYR A 114 10.32 -15.32 -13.90
CA TYR A 114 11.33 -15.61 -12.89
C TYR A 114 12.28 -14.42 -12.65
N GLU A 115 12.92 -13.92 -13.71
CA GLU A 115 13.89 -12.83 -13.58
C GLU A 115 13.23 -11.54 -13.10
N LYS A 116 12.01 -11.23 -13.56
CA LYS A 116 11.26 -10.03 -13.16
C LYS A 116 10.89 -10.07 -11.67
N GLU A 117 10.43 -11.21 -11.19
CA GLU A 117 10.06 -11.37 -9.78
C GLU A 117 11.28 -11.38 -8.85
N GLU A 118 12.39 -11.99 -9.25
CA GLU A 118 13.64 -11.94 -8.46
C GLU A 118 14.20 -10.49 -8.40
N LEU A 119 14.17 -9.74 -9.49
CA LEU A 119 14.52 -8.31 -9.47
C LEU A 119 13.59 -7.49 -8.56
N PHE A 120 12.31 -7.79 -8.56
CA PHE A 120 11.33 -7.14 -7.67
C PHE A 120 11.63 -7.47 -6.19
N PHE A 121 11.91 -8.73 -5.86
CA PHE A 121 12.24 -9.13 -4.50
C PHE A 121 13.53 -8.46 -4.01
N ASP A 122 14.56 -8.44 -4.85
CA ASP A 122 15.84 -7.78 -4.56
C ASP A 122 15.64 -6.27 -4.33
N MET A 123 14.85 -5.62 -5.17
CA MET A 123 14.49 -4.21 -4.98
C MET A 123 13.76 -3.97 -3.64
N VAL A 124 12.80 -4.81 -3.27
CA VAL A 124 12.07 -4.66 -2.01
C VAL A 124 12.98 -4.95 -0.81
N GLU A 125 13.85 -5.93 -0.91
CA GLU A 125 14.80 -6.30 0.14
C GLU A 125 15.86 -5.22 0.40
N LYS A 126 16.36 -4.59 -0.65
CA LYS A 126 17.36 -3.49 -0.58
C LYS A 126 16.78 -2.17 -0.10
N ARG A 127 15.45 -2.02 0.01
CA ARG A 127 14.86 -0.78 0.53
C ARG A 127 15.32 -0.50 1.96
N PRO A 128 15.71 0.75 2.26
CA PRO A 128 16.03 1.17 3.62
C PRO A 128 14.87 0.87 4.58
N GLU A 129 15.18 0.60 5.84
CA GLU A 129 14.14 0.33 6.86
C GLU A 129 13.21 1.52 7.07
N ASP A 130 13.76 2.75 6.97
CA ASP A 130 13.04 4.00 7.09
C ASP A 130 12.32 4.44 5.81
N TYR A 131 12.37 3.64 4.72
CA TYR A 131 11.79 3.99 3.42
C TYR A 131 10.34 4.48 3.49
N THR A 132 9.52 3.89 4.35
CA THR A 132 8.12 4.30 4.56
C THR A 132 8.01 5.41 5.62
N THR A 133 8.79 5.31 6.71
CA THR A 133 8.67 6.20 7.86
C THR A 133 9.32 7.57 7.64
N LYS A 134 10.31 7.66 6.74
CA LYS A 134 10.95 8.93 6.41
C LYS A 134 9.96 9.97 5.90
N TRP A 135 9.02 9.56 5.06
CA TRP A 135 7.94 10.45 4.59
C TRP A 135 7.03 10.88 5.74
N LEU A 136 6.70 10.00 6.69
CA LEU A 136 5.83 10.34 7.83
C LEU A 136 6.41 11.46 8.71
N GLY A 137 7.72 11.62 8.72
CA GLY A 137 8.38 12.74 9.40
C GLY A 137 8.24 14.10 8.71
N THR A 138 7.66 14.14 7.51
CA THR A 138 7.46 15.38 6.72
C THR A 138 6.01 15.87 6.69
N VAL A 139 5.10 15.19 7.39
CA VAL A 139 3.67 15.51 7.41
C VAL A 139 3.21 15.85 8.84
N ASP A 140 2.26 16.77 8.95
CA ASP A 140 1.71 17.23 10.24
C ASP A 140 0.44 16.46 10.66
N MET A 141 0.04 15.43 9.89
CA MET A 141 -1.14 14.64 10.25
C MET A 141 -0.84 13.64 11.38
N PRO A 142 -1.80 13.33 12.25
CA PRO A 142 -1.65 12.30 13.28
C PRO A 142 -1.34 10.93 12.70
N ILE A 143 -0.45 10.18 13.36
CA ILE A 143 -0.03 8.85 12.92
C ILE A 143 -0.55 7.79 13.88
N ILE A 144 -1.43 6.92 13.42
CA ILE A 144 -1.92 5.76 14.15
C ILE A 144 -1.01 4.56 13.83
N ARG A 145 -0.33 4.03 14.86
CA ARG A 145 0.56 2.86 14.71
C ARG A 145 -0.14 1.58 15.08
N VAL A 146 -0.11 0.59 14.20
CA VAL A 146 -0.70 -0.73 14.41
C VAL A 146 0.31 -1.84 14.14
N ASN A 147 0.18 -2.95 14.86
CA ASN A 147 1.03 -4.11 14.69
C ASN A 147 0.42 -5.03 13.62
N GLY A 148 1.08 -5.13 12.46
CA GLY A 148 0.60 -5.97 11.36
C GLY A 148 0.76 -7.48 11.58
N THR A 149 1.31 -7.91 12.71
CA THR A 149 1.31 -9.33 13.12
C THR A 149 0.08 -9.71 13.95
N CYS A 150 -0.71 -8.72 14.39
CA CYS A 150 -1.98 -8.94 15.07
C CYS A 150 -3.10 -9.21 14.05
N ALA A 151 -4.21 -9.77 14.54
CA ALA A 151 -5.40 -9.96 13.74
C ALA A 151 -5.90 -8.61 13.17
N VAL A 152 -6.43 -8.64 11.95
CA VAL A 152 -6.94 -7.45 11.25
C VAL A 152 -8.03 -6.77 12.08
N GLU A 153 -8.93 -7.54 12.68
CA GLU A 153 -10.02 -7.07 13.53
C GLU A 153 -9.53 -6.27 14.74
N ALA A 154 -8.48 -6.75 15.41
CA ALA A 154 -7.88 -6.06 16.55
C ALA A 154 -7.28 -4.70 16.14
N ASN A 155 -6.61 -4.65 14.99
CA ASN A 155 -6.08 -3.41 14.45
C ASN A 155 -7.19 -2.44 14.04
N ILE A 156 -8.30 -2.91 13.49
CA ILE A 156 -9.45 -2.08 13.13
C ILE A 156 -10.10 -1.46 14.38
N VAL A 157 -10.29 -2.23 15.43
CA VAL A 157 -10.82 -1.70 16.71
C VAL A 157 -9.93 -0.57 17.19
N LYS A 158 -8.61 -0.79 17.27
CA LYS A 158 -7.65 0.23 17.70
C LYS A 158 -7.70 1.49 16.82
N ILE A 159 -7.77 1.34 15.50
CA ILE A 159 -7.87 2.48 14.58
C ILE A 159 -9.16 3.26 14.85
N LYS A 160 -10.30 2.59 14.92
CA LYS A 160 -11.60 3.23 15.16
C LYS A 160 -11.67 3.94 16.50
N GLU A 161 -11.05 3.41 17.56
CA GLU A 161 -10.90 4.07 18.85
C GLU A 161 -10.07 5.35 18.73
N SER A 162 -8.95 5.30 18.01
CA SER A 162 -8.10 6.47 17.77
C SER A 162 -8.81 7.57 16.95
N LEU A 163 -9.65 7.19 15.99
CA LEU A 163 -10.44 8.15 15.20
C LEU A 163 -11.59 8.80 15.98
N ARG A 164 -12.04 8.19 17.09
CA ARG A 164 -13.14 8.70 17.94
C ARG A 164 -12.65 9.52 19.12
N GLY A 165 -11.37 9.40 19.46
CA GLY A 165 -10.78 9.98 20.66
C GLY A 165 -10.41 11.46 20.56
N GLU A 166 -10.94 12.16 19.54
CA GLU A 166 -10.85 13.61 19.37
C GLU A 166 -12.13 14.31 19.80
#